data_5e49ef405f1332f4d37dcdaa36426924
#
_entry.id   5e49ef405f1332f4d37dcdaa36426924
#
_cell.length_a   1.000
_cell.length_b   1.000
_cell.length_c   1.000
_cell.angle_alpha   90.00
_cell.angle_beta   90.00
_cell.angle_gamma   90.00
#
_symmetry.space_group_name_H-M   'P 1'
#
loop_
_entity.id
_entity.type
_entity.pdbx_description
1 polymer ?
#
loop_
_entity_poly.entity_id
_entity_poly.type
_entity_poly.pdbx_seq_one_letter_code
_entity_poly.pdbx_strand_id
1 'polypeptide(L)'
;IMERFPGADIEVKPFQRVLHLRALEDSDPEAAAQAYEAGLALDPGGFPRTAGKSVVEFSATQATKGTWIENLRERTGATAVVFLGDDVTDEDGFRALHQPPDVGVKVGEGETAAVVQLADVDAVAHFLTELAAARAAHVGRPNNGGAA
;
A
#
# COMPACT_ATOMS: atom_id res chain seq x y z
N ILE A 1 -5.11 25.79 -8.27
CA ILE A 1 -6.17 24.81 -8.63
C ILE A 1 -7.44 25.18 -7.86
N MET A 2 -7.42 25.27 -6.54
CA MET A 2 -8.58 25.51 -5.67
C MET A 2 -9.41 26.72 -6.09
N GLU A 3 -8.76 27.86 -6.36
CA GLU A 3 -9.45 29.09 -6.81
C GLU A 3 -10.16 28.92 -8.16
N ARG A 4 -9.60 28.09 -9.03
CA ARG A 4 -10.15 27.85 -10.37
C ARG A 4 -11.24 26.76 -10.38
N PHE A 5 -11.15 25.81 -9.45
CA PHE A 5 -12.03 24.65 -9.37
C PHE A 5 -12.63 24.53 -7.97
N PRO A 6 -13.69 25.33 -7.65
CA PRO A 6 -14.40 25.18 -6.38
C PRO A 6 -14.98 23.78 -6.22
N GLY A 7 -14.71 23.14 -5.10
CA GLY A 7 -15.06 21.72 -4.85
C GLY A 7 -13.88 20.73 -4.96
N ALA A 8 -12.74 21.16 -5.52
CA ALA A 8 -11.49 20.48 -5.30
C ALA A 8 -10.97 20.76 -3.90
N ASP A 9 -10.31 19.79 -3.27
CA ASP A 9 -9.71 19.95 -1.93
C ASP A 9 -8.25 19.51 -1.91
N ILE A 10 -7.45 20.13 -1.03
CA ILE A 10 -6.05 19.77 -0.83
C ILE A 10 -5.83 19.32 0.60
N GLU A 11 -5.61 18.01 0.77
CA GLU A 11 -5.16 17.45 2.03
C GLU A 11 -3.65 17.69 2.22
N VAL A 12 -3.31 18.28 3.36
CA VAL A 12 -1.93 18.58 3.75
C VAL A 12 -1.48 17.54 4.77
N LYS A 13 -0.60 16.63 4.36
CA LYS A 13 0.08 15.68 5.25
C LYS A 13 1.53 16.11 5.49
N PRO A 14 2.22 15.61 6.51
CA PRO A 14 3.60 16.04 6.82
C PRO A 14 4.57 15.98 5.64
N PHE A 15 4.45 14.95 4.78
CA PHE A 15 5.34 14.71 3.64
C PHE A 15 4.58 14.60 2.31
N GLN A 16 3.29 14.95 2.27
CA GLN A 16 2.44 14.78 1.09
C GLN A 16 1.49 15.96 0.92
N ARG A 17 1.11 16.20 -0.33
CA ARG A 17 -0.01 17.06 -0.73
C ARG A 17 -0.89 16.25 -1.64
N VAL A 18 -2.15 16.10 -1.28
CA VAL A 18 -3.09 15.26 -2.02
C VAL A 18 -4.23 16.15 -2.52
N LEU A 19 -4.35 16.24 -3.84
CA LEU A 19 -5.49 16.90 -4.50
C LEU A 19 -6.64 15.90 -4.59
N HIS A 20 -7.70 16.13 -3.87
CA HIS A 20 -8.94 15.36 -3.90
C HIS A 20 -9.96 15.99 -4.83
N LEU A 21 -10.49 15.22 -5.76
CA LEU A 21 -11.45 15.68 -6.77
C LEU A 21 -12.79 14.95 -6.71
N ARG A 22 -12.98 14.04 -5.75
CA ARG A 22 -14.19 13.21 -5.67
C ARG A 22 -15.46 14.04 -5.53
N ALA A 23 -15.47 15.02 -4.62
CA ALA A 23 -16.63 15.87 -4.42
C ALA A 23 -16.94 16.75 -5.65
N LEU A 24 -15.90 17.19 -6.36
CA LEU A 24 -16.04 17.91 -7.62
C LEU A 24 -16.54 16.99 -8.73
N GLU A 25 -16.03 15.76 -8.83
CA GLU A 25 -16.47 14.75 -9.80
C GLU A 25 -17.96 14.43 -9.64
N ASP A 26 -18.46 14.35 -8.40
CA ASP A 26 -19.86 14.07 -8.10
C ASP A 26 -20.79 15.25 -8.48
N SER A 27 -20.30 16.49 -8.48
CA SER A 27 -21.07 17.70 -8.78
C SER A 27 -20.87 18.24 -10.21
N ASP A 28 -19.65 18.16 -10.73
CA ASP A 28 -19.26 18.64 -12.07
C ASP A 28 -18.10 17.77 -12.62
N PRO A 29 -18.42 16.65 -13.30
CA PRO A 29 -17.42 15.74 -13.83
C PRO A 29 -16.46 16.40 -14.85
N GLU A 30 -16.92 17.41 -15.61
CA GLU A 30 -16.09 18.08 -16.60
C GLU A 30 -15.05 18.98 -15.90
N ALA A 31 -15.46 19.75 -14.91
CA ALA A 31 -14.55 20.55 -14.10
C ALA A 31 -13.55 19.65 -13.33
N ALA A 32 -13.99 18.49 -12.84
CA ALA A 32 -13.11 17.52 -12.19
C ALA A 32 -12.04 16.99 -13.13
N ALA A 33 -12.40 16.65 -14.36
CA ALA A 33 -11.44 16.21 -15.38
C ALA A 33 -10.41 17.31 -15.70
N GLN A 34 -10.86 18.56 -15.85
CA GLN A 34 -9.96 19.70 -16.07
C GLN A 34 -9.04 19.96 -14.86
N ALA A 35 -9.55 19.82 -13.64
CA ALA A 35 -8.77 19.96 -12.41
C ALA A 35 -7.72 18.83 -12.27
N TYR A 36 -8.08 17.61 -12.68
CA TYR A 36 -7.18 16.46 -12.69
C TYR A 36 -6.01 16.70 -13.66
N GLU A 37 -6.30 17.10 -14.90
CA GLU A 37 -5.26 17.43 -15.88
C GLU A 37 -4.38 18.60 -15.41
N ALA A 38 -5.00 19.62 -14.78
CA ALA A 38 -4.24 20.72 -14.19
C ALA A 38 -3.33 20.25 -13.04
N GLY A 39 -3.77 19.30 -12.23
CA GLY A 39 -2.97 18.66 -11.20
C GLY A 39 -1.80 17.87 -11.79
N LEU A 40 -2.05 17.10 -12.85
CA LEU A 40 -1.02 16.37 -13.57
C LEU A 40 -0.01 17.28 -14.29
N ALA A 41 -0.41 18.47 -14.69
CA ALA A 41 0.45 19.43 -15.37
C ALA A 41 1.36 20.24 -14.40
N LEU A 42 1.12 20.18 -13.10
CA LEU A 42 2.01 20.84 -12.14
C LEU A 42 3.39 20.23 -12.18
N ASP A 43 4.42 21.08 -12.20
CA ASP A 43 5.80 20.62 -12.02
C ASP A 43 5.99 20.14 -10.58
N PRO A 44 6.30 18.85 -10.37
CA PRO A 44 6.50 18.31 -9.03
C PRO A 44 7.87 18.71 -8.42
N GLY A 45 8.70 19.48 -9.11
CA GLY A 45 10.00 19.90 -8.60
C GLY A 45 10.94 18.73 -8.26
N GLY A 46 10.84 17.61 -8.97
CA GLY A 46 11.59 16.38 -8.71
C GLY A 46 11.01 15.46 -7.64
N PHE A 47 9.87 15.84 -7.03
CA PHE A 47 9.16 14.97 -6.09
C PHE A 47 8.30 13.92 -6.81
N PRO A 48 8.15 12.71 -6.25
CA PRO A 48 7.23 11.71 -6.75
C PRO A 48 5.81 12.24 -6.85
N ARG A 49 5.15 11.93 -7.96
CA ARG A 49 3.74 12.20 -8.19
C ARG A 49 3.02 10.89 -8.51
N THR A 50 1.95 10.62 -7.80
CA THR A 50 1.09 9.45 -8.00
C THR A 50 -0.29 9.92 -8.45
N ALA A 51 -0.79 9.33 -9.54
CA ALA A 51 -2.11 9.58 -10.07
C ALA A 51 -3.02 8.40 -9.71
N GLY A 52 -4.16 8.68 -9.08
CA GLY A 52 -5.17 7.71 -8.71
C GLY A 52 -6.55 8.13 -9.20
N LYS A 53 -7.59 7.37 -8.84
CA LYS A 53 -8.97 7.71 -9.20
C LYS A 53 -9.41 8.96 -8.44
N SER A 54 -9.69 10.04 -9.17
CA SER A 54 -10.12 11.36 -8.63
C SER A 54 -9.14 11.96 -7.61
N VAL A 55 -7.84 11.60 -7.72
CA VAL A 55 -6.80 12.06 -6.79
C VAL A 55 -5.46 12.23 -7.50
N VAL A 56 -4.72 13.29 -7.14
CA VAL A 56 -3.32 13.48 -7.53
C VAL A 56 -2.51 13.75 -6.27
N GLU A 57 -1.52 12.91 -6.01
CA GLU A 57 -0.66 13.00 -4.83
C GLU A 57 0.75 13.45 -5.21
N PHE A 58 1.30 14.37 -4.43
CA PHE A 58 2.70 14.79 -4.48
C PHE A 58 3.36 14.41 -3.15
N SER A 59 4.44 13.62 -3.20
CA SER A 59 5.13 13.14 -2.00
C SER A 59 6.53 13.75 -1.92
N ALA A 60 6.92 14.21 -0.73
CA ALA A 60 8.28 14.63 -0.44
C ALA A 60 9.22 13.45 -0.14
N THR A 61 8.72 12.22 -0.17
CA THR A 61 9.49 11.00 0.06
C THR A 61 9.29 10.04 -1.09
N GLN A 62 10.31 9.25 -1.39
CA GLN A 62 10.23 8.12 -2.32
C GLN A 62 9.89 6.80 -1.59
N ALA A 63 9.46 6.89 -0.32
CA ALA A 63 9.13 5.72 0.45
C ALA A 63 7.90 5.03 -0.13
N THR A 64 8.08 3.81 -0.58
CA THR A 64 7.02 2.89 -0.99
C THR A 64 6.78 1.85 0.09
N LYS A 65 5.70 1.06 -0.03
CA LYS A 65 5.47 -0.08 0.88
C LYS A 65 6.61 -1.09 0.79
N GLY A 66 7.23 -1.24 -0.39
CA GLY A 66 8.41 -2.08 -0.58
C GLY A 66 9.62 -1.59 0.19
N THR A 67 10.01 -0.32 0.02
CA THR A 67 11.16 0.25 0.75
C THR A 67 10.92 0.24 2.27
N TRP A 68 9.67 0.36 2.72
CA TRP A 68 9.33 0.26 4.13
C TRP A 68 9.54 -1.17 4.67
N ILE A 69 9.14 -2.19 3.92
CA ILE A 69 9.33 -3.61 4.27
C ILE A 69 10.83 -3.93 4.38
N GLU A 70 11.64 -3.49 3.43
CA GLU A 70 13.10 -3.68 3.45
C GLU A 70 13.73 -3.02 4.69
N ASN A 71 13.42 -1.76 4.94
CA ASN A 71 13.89 -1.05 6.13
C ASN A 71 13.45 -1.71 7.45
N LEU A 72 12.21 -2.22 7.51
CA LEU A 72 11.72 -2.92 8.69
C LEU A 72 12.50 -4.22 8.91
N ARG A 73 12.74 -4.97 7.85
CA ARG A 73 13.54 -6.21 7.89
C ARG A 73 14.94 -5.96 8.43
N GLU A 74 15.64 -4.96 7.90
CA GLU A 74 16.97 -4.57 8.36
C GLU A 74 16.99 -4.20 9.84
N ARG A 75 16.02 -3.40 10.28
CA ARG A 75 15.94 -2.91 11.67
C ARG A 75 15.56 -3.99 12.67
N THR A 76 14.77 -4.99 12.27
CA THR A 76 14.24 -6.01 13.18
C THR A 76 14.99 -7.35 13.08
N GLY A 77 15.77 -7.55 12.02
CA GLY A 77 16.38 -8.85 11.71
C GLY A 77 15.35 -9.92 11.36
N ALA A 78 14.16 -9.52 10.87
CA ALA A 78 13.09 -10.44 10.52
C ALA A 78 13.55 -11.41 9.41
N THR A 79 13.43 -12.70 9.67
CA THR A 79 13.80 -13.76 8.74
C THR A 79 12.65 -14.15 7.80
N ALA A 80 11.42 -13.71 8.10
CA ALA A 80 10.25 -13.87 7.25
C ALA A 80 9.29 -12.70 7.46
N VAL A 81 8.58 -12.33 6.40
CA VAL A 81 7.56 -11.29 6.38
C VAL A 81 6.27 -11.87 5.83
N VAL A 82 5.16 -11.57 6.49
CA VAL A 82 3.81 -11.75 5.92
C VAL A 82 3.25 -10.35 5.67
N PHE A 83 2.96 -10.04 4.41
CA PHE A 83 2.43 -8.75 4.01
C PHE A 83 1.09 -8.93 3.31
N LEU A 84 0.05 -8.23 3.80
CA LEU A 84 -1.29 -8.26 3.22
C LEU A 84 -1.62 -6.89 2.63
N GLY A 85 -2.32 -6.88 1.49
CA GLY A 85 -2.74 -5.65 0.84
C GLY A 85 -3.86 -5.87 -0.18
N ASP A 86 -4.63 -4.82 -0.44
CA ASP A 86 -5.78 -4.82 -1.36
C ASP A 86 -5.62 -3.79 -2.50
N ASP A 87 -4.71 -2.85 -2.36
CA ASP A 87 -4.55 -1.72 -3.28
C ASP A 87 -3.39 -1.94 -4.29
N VAL A 88 -3.38 -1.12 -5.32
CA VAL A 88 -2.33 -1.08 -6.35
C VAL A 88 -0.97 -0.72 -5.75
N THR A 89 -0.94 0.14 -4.74
CA THR A 89 0.30 0.51 -4.04
C THR A 89 0.90 -0.62 -3.21
N ASP A 90 0.12 -1.67 -2.88
CA ASP A 90 0.60 -2.87 -2.19
C ASP A 90 1.45 -3.76 -3.08
N GLU A 91 1.31 -3.64 -4.39
CA GLU A 91 2.11 -4.39 -5.34
C GLU A 91 3.61 -4.10 -5.22
N ASP A 92 3.99 -2.88 -4.83
CA ASP A 92 5.39 -2.56 -4.51
C ASP A 92 5.87 -3.33 -3.27
N GLY A 93 5.00 -3.50 -2.28
CA GLY A 93 5.27 -4.32 -1.11
C GLY A 93 5.43 -5.80 -1.47
N PHE A 94 4.52 -6.35 -2.30
CA PHE A 94 4.63 -7.74 -2.73
C PHE A 94 5.90 -8.04 -3.53
N ARG A 95 6.33 -7.12 -4.40
CA ARG A 95 7.57 -7.27 -5.18
C ARG A 95 8.84 -7.18 -4.33
N ALA A 96 8.79 -6.53 -3.18
CA ALA A 96 9.93 -6.43 -2.25
C ALA A 96 10.08 -7.66 -1.34
N LEU A 97 9.16 -8.63 -1.40
CA LEU A 97 9.23 -9.84 -0.60
C LEU A 97 10.26 -10.84 -1.17
N HIS A 98 11.03 -11.44 -0.28
CA HIS A 98 12.00 -12.48 -0.60
C HIS A 98 11.34 -13.87 -0.50
N GLN A 99 10.75 -14.34 -1.58
CA GLN A 99 9.98 -15.57 -1.62
C GLN A 99 10.83 -16.80 -2.02
N PRO A 100 10.77 -17.93 -1.29
CA PRO A 100 10.43 -18.04 0.14
C PRO A 100 11.52 -17.44 1.02
N PRO A 101 11.32 -17.14 2.27
CA PRO A 101 10.23 -17.56 3.17
C PRO A 101 9.08 -16.55 3.35
N ASP A 102 9.11 -15.42 2.64
CA ASP A 102 8.08 -14.39 2.76
C ASP A 102 6.78 -14.80 2.08
N VAL A 103 5.68 -14.26 2.57
CA VAL A 103 4.34 -14.50 2.03
C VAL A 103 3.63 -13.18 1.77
N GLY A 104 3.39 -12.90 0.50
CA GLY A 104 2.48 -11.83 0.05
C GLY A 104 1.05 -12.35 -0.08
N VAL A 105 0.10 -11.61 0.44
CA VAL A 105 -1.32 -11.97 0.45
C VAL A 105 -2.13 -10.82 -0.15
N LYS A 106 -2.63 -10.99 -1.37
CA LYS A 106 -3.58 -10.09 -2.02
C LYS A 106 -4.98 -10.30 -1.48
N VAL A 107 -5.67 -9.24 -1.14
CA VAL A 107 -7.09 -9.26 -0.78
C VAL A 107 -7.91 -8.72 -1.96
N GLY A 108 -8.99 -9.41 -2.31
CA GLY A 108 -9.79 -9.10 -3.48
C GLY A 108 -9.22 -9.64 -4.79
N GLU A 109 -9.85 -9.29 -5.90
CA GLU A 109 -9.50 -9.75 -7.25
C GLU A 109 -8.44 -8.86 -7.91
N GLY A 110 -7.87 -9.34 -9.02
CA GLY A 110 -6.93 -8.61 -9.87
C GLY A 110 -5.57 -9.30 -10.02
N GLU A 111 -4.78 -8.79 -10.97
CA GLU A 111 -3.39 -9.23 -11.15
C GLU A 111 -2.53 -8.80 -9.95
N THR A 112 -1.65 -9.70 -9.50
CA THR A 112 -0.83 -9.44 -8.31
C THR A 112 0.49 -10.20 -8.34
N ALA A 113 1.51 -9.61 -7.70
CA ALA A 113 2.78 -10.25 -7.39
C ALA A 113 2.73 -11.08 -6.09
N ALA A 114 1.62 -11.03 -5.34
CA ALA A 114 1.42 -11.85 -4.15
C ALA A 114 1.27 -13.33 -4.52
N VAL A 115 1.71 -14.23 -3.63
CA VAL A 115 1.65 -15.70 -3.84
C VAL A 115 0.34 -16.31 -3.31
N VAL A 116 -0.38 -15.57 -2.49
CA VAL A 116 -1.68 -15.96 -1.94
C VAL A 116 -2.70 -14.89 -2.28
N GLN A 117 -3.93 -15.30 -2.60
CA GLN A 117 -5.04 -14.39 -2.82
C GLN A 117 -6.22 -14.82 -1.95
N LEU A 118 -6.79 -13.88 -1.22
CA LEU A 118 -7.97 -14.05 -0.38
C LEU A 118 -9.12 -13.22 -0.96
N ALA A 119 -10.33 -13.76 -0.89
CA ALA A 119 -11.48 -13.15 -1.53
C ALA A 119 -11.90 -11.82 -0.86
N ASP A 120 -11.86 -11.76 0.47
CA ASP A 120 -12.46 -10.69 1.25
C ASP A 120 -11.89 -10.57 2.67
N VAL A 121 -12.44 -9.67 3.46
CA VAL A 121 -12.04 -9.39 4.85
C VAL A 121 -12.31 -10.57 5.78
N ASP A 122 -13.35 -11.37 5.53
CA ASP A 122 -13.66 -12.55 6.34
C ASP A 122 -12.60 -13.63 6.14
N ALA A 123 -12.16 -13.83 4.90
CA ALA A 123 -11.03 -14.69 4.58
C ALA A 123 -9.71 -14.23 5.22
N VAL A 124 -9.48 -12.90 5.31
CA VAL A 124 -8.33 -12.33 6.05
C VAL A 124 -8.41 -12.66 7.54
N ALA A 125 -9.58 -12.50 8.16
CA ALA A 125 -9.75 -12.81 9.59
C ALA A 125 -9.46 -14.29 9.88
N HIS A 126 -9.92 -15.19 9.00
CA HIS A 126 -9.62 -16.62 9.11
C HIS A 126 -8.13 -16.90 8.94
N PHE A 127 -7.51 -16.36 7.91
CA PHE A 127 -6.07 -16.50 7.66
C PHE A 127 -5.21 -16.06 8.85
N LEU A 128 -5.51 -14.89 9.43
CA LEU A 128 -4.78 -14.37 10.59
C LEU A 128 -4.98 -15.24 11.84
N THR A 129 -6.16 -15.83 12.02
CA THR A 129 -6.44 -16.76 13.11
C THR A 129 -5.60 -18.04 12.99
N GLU A 130 -5.56 -18.63 11.79
CA GLU A 130 -4.73 -19.81 11.52
C GLU A 130 -3.24 -19.52 11.66
N LEU A 131 -2.78 -18.36 11.15
CA LEU A 131 -1.39 -17.92 11.29
C LEU A 131 -1.00 -17.76 12.77
N ALA A 132 -1.86 -17.15 13.58
CA ALA A 132 -1.63 -16.98 15.02
C ALA A 132 -1.55 -18.33 15.73
N ALA A 133 -2.47 -19.27 15.43
CA ALA A 133 -2.45 -20.62 15.98
C ALA A 133 -1.19 -21.38 15.60
N ALA A 134 -0.79 -21.34 14.34
CA ALA A 134 0.43 -21.99 13.85
C ALA A 134 1.69 -21.40 14.52
N ARG A 135 1.73 -20.06 14.68
CA ARG A 135 2.82 -19.37 15.36
C ARG A 135 2.93 -19.78 16.84
N ALA A 136 1.79 -19.84 17.55
CA ALA A 136 1.74 -20.27 18.94
C ALA A 136 2.23 -21.70 19.12
N ALA A 137 1.82 -22.62 18.23
CA ALA A 137 2.27 -24.00 18.23
C ALA A 137 3.78 -24.15 17.94
N HIS A 138 4.33 -23.26 17.10
CA HIS A 138 5.76 -23.25 16.79
C HIS A 138 6.60 -22.74 17.96
N VAL A 139 6.20 -21.64 18.61
CA VAL A 139 6.92 -21.03 19.74
C VAL A 139 6.83 -21.92 20.99
N GLY A 140 5.73 -22.66 21.16
CA GLY A 140 5.55 -23.60 22.26
C GLY A 140 6.35 -24.92 22.16
N ARG A 141 6.99 -25.19 21.01
CA ARG A 141 7.86 -26.36 20.87
C ARG A 141 9.21 -26.05 21.50
N PRO A 142 9.70 -26.87 22.48
CA PRO A 142 11.06 -26.73 22.96
C PRO A 142 12.01 -26.91 21.77
N ASN A 143 12.97 -25.99 21.67
CA ASN A 143 14.01 -26.06 20.63
C ASN A 143 14.89 -27.27 20.90
N ASN A 144 14.51 -28.44 20.40
CA ASN A 144 15.37 -29.60 20.37
C ASN A 144 16.47 -29.39 19.31
N GLY A 145 17.30 -28.37 19.56
CA GLY A 145 18.55 -28.16 18.84
C GLY A 145 19.44 -29.37 19.03
N GLY A 146 19.56 -30.19 18.00
CA GLY A 146 20.37 -31.38 17.96
C GLY A 146 21.79 -31.13 18.41
N ALA A 147 22.14 -31.80 19.46
CA ALA A 147 23.53 -32.24 19.67
C ALA A 147 23.79 -33.38 18.69
N ALA A 148 24.64 -33.13 17.74
CA ALA A 148 25.42 -34.12 17.04
C ALA A 148 26.66 -33.47 16.44
#